data_ace6a62c90936e89c963930794f193f6
#
_entry.id   ace6a62c90936e89c963930794f193f6
#
_cell.length_a   1.000
_cell.length_b   1.000
_cell.length_c   1.000
_cell.angle_alpha   90.00
_cell.angle_beta   90.00
_cell.angle_gamma   90.00
#
_symmetry.space_group_name_H-M   'P 1'
#
loop_
_entity.id
_entity.type
_entity.pdbx_description
1 polymer ?
#
loop_
_entity_poly.entity_id
_entity_poly.type
_entity_poly.pdbx_seq_one_letter_code
_entity_poly.pdbx_strand_id
1 'polypeptide(L)'
;MQISFLQLISHWLTGLGPHAAAVRWCMGMAAVWMLWMAHLGPVQAAGPLLLRDADNTVAAWPAVRLLVDEQLTLTAEEALARLDEFQKPTKDATLGVRKDAVWLYIPLAVDPASDGRWVLDINHPDLNRIDVLLLQGGKVLQRSVLGTEVPRAQRPLPGRTPAQAFQLEAGQNYEILLRVQTRGAMILPITFNTPTGILGRAVNEQMLQGVLTGLALCLIFYSMAQWYSLREPLFIQYALLTSGSLLYSLHFFGVGQQYLWGHSPWLTSHAVGLASLMAITGSFLFMSQALEGHNPQSRFLRRMRWGALFSVGLGGGVCP
;
A
#
# COMPACT_ATOMS: atom_id res chain seq x y z
N MET A 1 12.38 -28.87 50.86
CA MET A 1 13.19 -29.64 49.90
C MET A 1 12.55 -29.49 48.54
N GLN A 2 12.84 -28.34 47.89
CA GLN A 2 12.33 -28.04 46.50
C GLN A 2 13.46 -28.35 45.53
N ILE A 3 13.39 -29.51 44.89
CA ILE A 3 14.26 -29.80 43.75
C ILE A 3 13.72 -28.99 42.58
N SER A 4 14.47 -28.02 42.10
CA SER A 4 14.11 -27.13 40.99
C SER A 4 13.81 -28.00 39.75
N PHE A 5 12.71 -27.74 39.08
CA PHE A 5 12.26 -28.38 37.82
C PHE A 5 13.40 -28.39 36.75
N LEU A 6 14.29 -27.42 36.79
CA LEU A 6 15.48 -27.34 35.94
C LEU A 6 16.55 -28.42 36.19
N GLN A 7 16.67 -28.94 37.44
CA GLN A 7 17.61 -30.02 37.76
C GLN A 7 17.08 -31.40 37.28
N LEU A 8 15.78 -31.62 37.27
CA LEU A 8 15.19 -32.83 36.73
C LEU A 8 15.35 -32.91 35.19
N ILE A 9 15.23 -31.78 34.48
CA ILE A 9 15.45 -31.72 33.04
C ILE A 9 16.93 -31.91 32.68
N SER A 10 17.87 -31.39 33.47
CA SER A 10 19.29 -31.58 33.21
C SER A 10 19.74 -33.05 33.36
N HIS A 11 19.17 -33.78 34.31
CA HIS A 11 19.51 -35.20 34.53
C HIS A 11 18.97 -36.14 33.46
N TRP A 12 17.83 -35.75 32.82
CA TRP A 12 17.25 -36.52 31.69
C TRP A 12 18.05 -36.33 30.40
N LEU A 13 18.72 -35.23 30.23
CA LEU A 13 19.47 -34.87 29.01
C LEU A 13 20.88 -35.46 28.90
N THR A 14 21.43 -36.07 30.00
CA THR A 14 22.79 -36.64 30.02
C THR A 14 22.84 -38.13 29.63
N GLY A 15 21.68 -38.81 29.47
CA GLY A 15 21.61 -40.25 29.21
C GLY A 15 21.40 -40.67 27.74
N LEU A 16 21.32 -39.76 26.79
CA LEU A 16 21.01 -40.07 25.38
C LEU A 16 22.29 -40.02 24.52
N GLY A 17 22.55 -41.08 23.75
CA GLY A 17 23.69 -41.23 22.85
C GLY A 17 23.72 -40.26 21.67
N PRO A 18 24.58 -40.44 20.64
CA PRO A 18 24.90 -39.43 19.61
C PRO A 18 23.71 -38.94 18.76
N HIS A 19 22.57 -39.58 18.82
CA HIS A 19 21.32 -39.08 18.22
C HIS A 19 20.65 -37.96 19.04
N ALA A 20 21.12 -37.68 20.25
CA ALA A 20 20.56 -36.67 21.16
C ALA A 20 20.86 -35.22 20.70
N ALA A 21 21.84 -35.00 19.88
CA ALA A 21 22.13 -33.65 19.34
C ALA A 21 20.99 -33.16 18.48
N ALA A 22 20.47 -33.97 17.58
CA ALA A 22 19.35 -33.61 16.70
C ALA A 22 18.05 -33.35 17.48
N VAL A 23 17.79 -34.18 18.52
CA VAL A 23 16.58 -34.01 19.37
C VAL A 23 16.68 -32.72 20.21
N ARG A 24 17.88 -32.37 20.71
CA ARG A 24 18.13 -31.11 21.44
C ARG A 24 17.94 -29.88 20.54
N TRP A 25 18.41 -29.95 19.29
CA TRP A 25 18.17 -28.88 18.30
C TRP A 25 16.68 -28.74 17.96
N CYS A 26 15.97 -29.84 17.75
CA CYS A 26 14.52 -29.81 17.49
C CYS A 26 13.72 -29.27 18.69
N MET A 27 14.07 -29.67 19.91
CA MET A 27 13.42 -29.15 21.12
C MET A 27 13.75 -27.67 21.39
N GLY A 28 14.98 -27.24 21.12
CA GLY A 28 15.36 -25.83 21.17
C GLY A 28 14.61 -24.97 20.14
N MET A 29 14.50 -25.46 18.93
CA MET A 29 13.71 -24.78 17.87
C MET A 29 12.20 -24.76 18.21
N ALA A 30 11.65 -25.84 18.74
CA ALA A 30 10.26 -25.90 19.17
C ALA A 30 9.99 -24.95 20.36
N ALA A 31 10.92 -24.82 21.30
CA ALA A 31 10.81 -23.87 22.40
C ALA A 31 10.89 -22.40 21.94
N VAL A 32 11.77 -22.10 21.00
CA VAL A 32 11.85 -20.77 20.35
C VAL A 32 10.59 -20.49 19.55
N TRP A 33 10.04 -21.48 18.86
CA TRP A 33 8.77 -21.37 18.11
C TRP A 33 7.58 -21.16 19.06
N MET A 34 7.51 -21.86 20.19
CA MET A 34 6.47 -21.65 21.20
C MET A 34 6.59 -20.28 21.89
N LEU A 35 7.79 -19.81 22.17
CA LEU A 35 8.03 -18.45 22.67
C LEU A 35 7.62 -17.37 21.63
N TRP A 36 7.86 -17.62 20.34
CA TRP A 36 7.40 -16.74 19.25
C TRP A 36 5.88 -16.74 19.11
N MET A 37 5.22 -17.90 19.26
CA MET A 37 3.75 -18.02 19.24
C MET A 37 3.09 -17.41 20.49
N ALA A 38 3.76 -17.39 21.64
CA ALA A 38 3.26 -16.76 22.86
C ALA A 38 3.21 -15.22 22.78
N HIS A 39 3.87 -14.62 21.77
CA HIS A 39 3.79 -13.17 21.47
C HIS A 39 2.61 -12.81 20.56
N LEU A 40 1.87 -13.81 20.06
CA LEU A 40 0.56 -13.56 19.45
C LEU A 40 -0.43 -13.30 20.59
N GLY A 41 -0.49 -12.03 21.04
CA GLY A 41 -1.45 -11.59 22.04
C GLY A 41 -2.88 -11.96 21.62
N PRO A 42 -3.83 -12.07 22.58
CA PRO A 42 -5.21 -12.41 22.28
C PRO A 42 -5.75 -11.43 21.24
N VAL A 43 -6.31 -11.94 20.15
CA VAL A 43 -7.12 -11.16 19.21
C VAL A 43 -8.29 -10.60 20.01
N GLN A 44 -8.14 -9.40 20.50
CA GLN A 44 -9.16 -8.69 21.25
C GLN A 44 -10.39 -8.52 20.35
N ALA A 45 -11.57 -8.84 20.89
CA ALA A 45 -12.83 -8.54 20.21
C ALA A 45 -12.82 -7.05 19.84
N ALA A 46 -13.15 -6.77 18.56
CA ALA A 46 -13.03 -5.44 17.98
C ALA A 46 -13.99 -4.45 18.69
N GLY A 47 -13.48 -3.81 19.73
CA GLY A 47 -14.07 -2.62 20.34
C GLY A 47 -13.88 -1.41 19.42
N PRO A 48 -14.45 -0.25 19.77
CA PRO A 48 -14.20 0.99 19.04
C PRO A 48 -12.69 1.30 19.02
N LEU A 49 -12.21 1.83 17.91
CA LEU A 49 -10.83 2.27 17.75
C LEU A 49 -10.58 3.46 18.66
N LEU A 50 -9.68 3.32 19.61
CA LEU A 50 -9.36 4.39 20.54
C LEU A 50 -8.32 5.33 19.92
N LEU A 51 -8.68 6.62 19.84
CA LEU A 51 -7.82 7.68 19.31
C LEU A 51 -7.18 8.44 20.47
N ARG A 52 -5.86 8.23 20.66
CA ARG A 52 -5.04 8.94 21.66
C ARG A 52 -3.97 9.76 20.97
N ASP A 53 -3.82 11.03 21.31
CA ASP A 53 -2.82 11.91 20.70
C ASP A 53 -1.39 11.39 20.88
N ALA A 54 -1.12 10.69 21.99
CA ALA A 54 0.18 10.06 22.24
C ALA A 54 0.59 9.01 21.20
N ASP A 55 -0.38 8.38 20.53
CA ASP A 55 -0.11 7.32 19.55
C ASP A 55 0.32 7.89 18.19
N ASN A 56 0.11 9.20 17.94
CA ASN A 56 0.38 9.91 16.68
C ASN A 56 -0.24 9.28 15.41
N THR A 57 -0.25 7.95 15.31
CA THR A 57 -0.80 7.17 14.19
C THR A 57 -1.47 5.91 14.72
N VAL A 58 -2.73 5.70 14.37
CA VAL A 58 -3.53 4.54 14.77
C VAL A 58 -4.01 3.81 13.52
N ALA A 59 -3.70 2.53 13.38
CA ALA A 59 -4.17 1.70 12.27
C ALA A 59 -5.66 1.34 12.49
N ALA A 60 -6.49 1.54 11.46
CA ALA A 60 -7.94 1.33 11.60
C ALA A 60 -8.37 -0.13 11.45
N TRP A 61 -7.62 -0.97 10.76
CA TRP A 61 -8.03 -2.32 10.36
C TRP A 61 -8.48 -3.24 11.50
N PRO A 62 -7.94 -3.18 12.72
CA PRO A 62 -8.45 -3.99 13.83
C PRO A 62 -9.91 -3.74 14.17
N ALA A 63 -10.43 -2.52 13.92
CA ALA A 63 -11.81 -2.12 14.18
C ALA A 63 -12.71 -2.10 12.93
N VAL A 64 -12.15 -2.31 11.73
CA VAL A 64 -12.89 -2.29 10.47
C VAL A 64 -13.84 -3.49 10.39
N ARG A 65 -15.07 -3.20 9.96
CA ARG A 65 -16.02 -4.18 9.46
C ARG A 65 -16.41 -3.81 8.04
N LEU A 66 -16.71 -4.78 7.18
CA LEU A 66 -17.01 -4.53 5.77
C LEU A 66 -18.30 -5.23 5.34
N LEU A 67 -19.00 -4.59 4.39
CA LEU A 67 -20.13 -5.09 3.65
C LEU A 67 -19.87 -4.90 2.15
N VAL A 68 -20.09 -5.94 1.36
CA VAL A 68 -19.89 -5.92 -0.09
C VAL A 68 -21.18 -5.50 -0.79
N ASP A 69 -21.08 -4.52 -1.67
CA ASP A 69 -22.19 -4.04 -2.53
C ASP A 69 -21.93 -4.46 -3.98
N GLU A 70 -22.33 -5.68 -4.32
CA GLU A 70 -22.12 -6.27 -5.67
C GLU A 70 -22.87 -5.54 -6.77
N GLN A 71 -24.01 -4.93 -6.44
CA GLN A 71 -24.89 -4.26 -7.40
C GLN A 71 -24.60 -2.76 -7.53
N LEU A 72 -23.75 -2.20 -6.69
CA LEU A 72 -23.42 -0.77 -6.64
C LEU A 72 -24.63 0.13 -6.32
N THR A 73 -25.65 -0.41 -5.70
CA THR A 73 -26.94 0.26 -5.49
C THR A 73 -27.19 0.71 -4.06
N LEU A 74 -26.42 0.18 -3.09
CA LEU A 74 -26.62 0.51 -1.68
C LEU A 74 -26.34 1.99 -1.40
N THR A 75 -27.33 2.64 -0.78
CA THR A 75 -27.19 3.99 -0.20
C THR A 75 -26.51 3.92 1.19
N ALA A 76 -26.07 5.07 1.69
CA ALA A 76 -25.46 5.14 3.02
C ALA A 76 -26.48 4.76 4.12
N GLU A 77 -27.72 5.17 3.96
CA GLU A 77 -28.81 4.88 4.88
C GLU A 77 -29.13 3.37 4.93
N GLU A 78 -29.17 2.72 3.76
CA GLU A 78 -29.37 1.26 3.67
C GLU A 78 -28.19 0.48 4.23
N ALA A 79 -26.94 0.95 3.99
CA ALA A 79 -25.76 0.33 4.59
C ALA A 79 -25.78 0.45 6.12
N LEU A 80 -26.17 1.59 6.68
CA LEU A 80 -26.33 1.79 8.12
C LEU A 80 -27.46 0.92 8.71
N ALA A 81 -28.55 0.69 7.98
CA ALA A 81 -29.62 -0.21 8.44
C ALA A 81 -29.21 -1.69 8.50
N ARG A 82 -28.09 -2.04 7.86
CA ARG A 82 -27.55 -3.41 7.77
C ARG A 82 -26.22 -3.59 8.53
N LEU A 83 -26.00 -2.84 9.63
CA LEU A 83 -24.73 -2.91 10.38
C LEU A 83 -24.44 -4.30 10.96
N ASP A 84 -25.47 -5.12 11.19
CA ASP A 84 -25.38 -6.50 11.62
C ASP A 84 -24.85 -7.44 10.52
N GLU A 85 -24.98 -7.07 9.24
CA GLU A 85 -24.42 -7.82 8.10
C GLU A 85 -22.92 -7.50 7.86
N PHE A 86 -22.38 -6.47 8.49
CA PHE A 86 -20.96 -6.12 8.35
C PHE A 86 -20.07 -7.15 9.03
N GLN A 87 -19.19 -7.76 8.27
CA GLN A 87 -18.31 -8.83 8.69
C GLN A 87 -16.89 -8.32 8.96
N LYS A 88 -16.18 -8.99 9.87
CA LYS A 88 -14.76 -8.73 10.05
C LYS A 88 -13.99 -9.20 8.82
N PRO A 89 -13.09 -8.38 8.25
CA PRO A 89 -12.29 -8.77 7.10
C PRO A 89 -11.38 -9.96 7.42
N THR A 90 -11.20 -10.84 6.45
CA THR A 90 -10.28 -12.01 6.56
C THR A 90 -8.83 -11.62 6.29
N LYS A 91 -8.61 -10.49 5.61
CA LYS A 91 -7.28 -9.93 5.28
C LYS A 91 -7.29 -8.44 5.58
N ASP A 92 -6.20 -7.96 6.16
CA ASP A 92 -6.03 -6.55 6.43
C ASP A 92 -5.61 -5.80 5.16
N ALA A 93 -6.15 -4.61 4.99
CA ALA A 93 -5.78 -3.60 3.99
C ALA A 93 -5.88 -4.00 2.50
N THR A 94 -5.98 -5.27 2.13
CA THR A 94 -5.97 -5.69 0.72
C THR A 94 -7.19 -6.53 0.38
N LEU A 95 -8.11 -5.97 -0.41
CA LEU A 95 -9.34 -6.64 -0.84
C LEU A 95 -9.27 -7.18 -2.29
N GLY A 96 -8.10 -7.02 -2.95
CA GLY A 96 -7.87 -7.50 -4.32
C GLY A 96 -8.45 -6.61 -5.41
N VAL A 97 -8.50 -7.14 -6.65
CA VAL A 97 -9.13 -6.45 -7.78
C VAL A 97 -10.61 -6.79 -7.78
N ARG A 98 -11.47 -5.78 -7.74
CA ARG A 98 -12.92 -5.92 -7.59
C ARG A 98 -13.64 -4.99 -8.56
N LYS A 99 -14.88 -5.35 -8.93
CA LYS A 99 -15.79 -4.51 -9.73
C LYS A 99 -16.92 -3.91 -8.90
N ASP A 100 -17.16 -4.49 -7.72
CA ASP A 100 -18.15 -4.09 -6.73
C ASP A 100 -17.65 -2.92 -5.88
N ALA A 101 -18.53 -2.29 -5.12
CA ALA A 101 -18.17 -1.36 -4.06
C ALA A 101 -18.08 -2.10 -2.71
N VAL A 102 -17.27 -1.56 -1.81
CA VAL A 102 -17.17 -2.07 -0.44
C VAL A 102 -17.47 -0.95 0.53
N TRP A 103 -18.42 -1.22 1.42
CA TRP A 103 -18.70 -0.39 2.56
C TRP A 103 -17.84 -0.83 3.75
N LEU A 104 -17.19 0.13 4.42
CA LEU A 104 -16.39 -0.12 5.61
C LEU A 104 -16.96 0.71 6.75
N TYR A 105 -17.19 0.07 7.89
CA TYR A 105 -17.65 0.69 9.12
C TYR A 105 -16.54 0.63 10.15
N ILE A 106 -16.24 1.78 10.77
CA ILE A 106 -15.16 1.95 11.75
C ILE A 106 -15.71 2.71 12.96
N PRO A 107 -16.00 2.04 14.07
CA PRO A 107 -16.36 2.70 15.30
C PRO A 107 -15.13 3.33 15.95
N LEU A 108 -15.26 4.58 16.40
CA LEU A 108 -14.19 5.38 17.00
C LEU A 108 -14.56 5.77 18.42
N ALA A 109 -13.59 5.79 19.32
CA ALA A 109 -13.68 6.40 20.63
C ALA A 109 -12.53 7.41 20.78
N VAL A 110 -12.84 8.66 21.11
CA VAL A 110 -11.84 9.71 21.28
C VAL A 110 -11.45 9.75 22.76
N ASP A 111 -10.13 9.72 23.03
CA ASP A 111 -9.61 9.83 24.40
C ASP A 111 -10.05 11.16 25.03
N PRO A 112 -10.49 11.19 26.29
CA PRO A 112 -10.85 12.42 26.98
C PRO A 112 -9.74 13.47 27.08
N ALA A 113 -8.47 13.05 26.95
CA ALA A 113 -7.31 13.95 26.92
C ALA A 113 -6.90 14.41 25.52
N SER A 114 -7.57 13.93 24.44
CA SER A 114 -7.25 14.28 23.06
C SER A 114 -7.68 15.72 22.72
N ASP A 115 -6.89 16.41 21.87
CA ASP A 115 -7.27 17.71 21.30
C ASP A 115 -8.34 17.60 20.20
N GLY A 116 -8.69 16.37 19.82
CA GLY A 116 -9.74 16.04 18.87
C GLY A 116 -9.38 16.28 17.40
N ARG A 117 -8.16 16.70 17.09
CA ARG A 117 -7.70 16.93 15.70
C ARG A 117 -7.14 15.65 15.11
N TRP A 118 -7.93 15.00 14.27
CA TRP A 118 -7.55 13.74 13.66
C TRP A 118 -7.68 13.80 12.14
N VAL A 119 -6.78 13.13 11.45
CA VAL A 119 -6.77 13.01 10.00
C VAL A 119 -6.91 11.54 9.63
N LEU A 120 -8.02 11.19 8.97
CA LEU A 120 -8.16 9.93 8.24
C LEU A 120 -7.26 10.01 7.02
N ASP A 121 -6.36 9.05 6.86
CA ASP A 121 -5.50 8.93 5.69
C ASP A 121 -5.54 7.50 5.16
N ILE A 122 -5.72 7.38 3.84
CA ILE A 122 -5.70 6.10 3.12
C ILE A 122 -4.47 6.13 2.23
N ASN A 123 -3.37 5.54 2.71
CA ASN A 123 -2.06 5.65 2.07
C ASN A 123 -1.96 4.83 0.77
N HIS A 124 -2.92 5.06 -0.14
CA HIS A 124 -2.94 4.51 -1.50
C HIS A 124 -3.48 5.57 -2.47
N PRO A 125 -2.62 6.19 -3.31
CA PRO A 125 -3.01 7.34 -4.12
C PRO A 125 -3.92 7.01 -5.29
N ASP A 126 -4.02 5.74 -5.72
CA ASP A 126 -4.69 5.33 -6.97
C ASP A 126 -6.14 4.86 -6.79
N LEU A 127 -6.76 5.18 -5.65
CA LEU A 127 -8.17 4.88 -5.41
C LEU A 127 -9.06 5.87 -6.17
N ASN A 128 -10.03 5.34 -6.96
CA ASN A 128 -10.87 6.16 -7.81
C ASN A 128 -11.84 7.02 -7.01
N ARG A 129 -12.65 6.40 -6.15
CA ARG A 129 -13.68 7.11 -5.38
C ARG A 129 -13.84 6.52 -3.99
N ILE A 130 -13.84 7.38 -3.00
CA ILE A 130 -14.10 7.06 -1.60
C ILE A 130 -15.10 8.08 -1.06
N ASP A 131 -16.32 7.65 -0.81
CA ASP A 131 -17.29 8.47 -0.08
C ASP A 131 -17.06 8.26 1.42
N VAL A 132 -16.86 9.34 2.16
CA VAL A 132 -16.56 9.35 3.61
C VAL A 132 -17.70 10.02 4.34
N LEU A 133 -18.26 9.33 5.33
CA LEU A 133 -19.28 9.85 6.22
C LEU A 133 -18.78 9.74 7.68
N LEU A 134 -18.81 10.85 8.39
CA LEU A 134 -18.64 10.91 9.83
C LEU A 134 -20.01 10.95 10.48
N LEU A 135 -20.25 10.04 11.42
CA LEU A 135 -21.51 9.94 12.14
C LEU A 135 -21.28 10.01 13.66
N GLN A 136 -22.33 10.43 14.35
CA GLN A 136 -22.44 10.35 15.82
C GLN A 136 -23.86 9.94 16.18
N GLY A 137 -24.01 8.81 16.87
CA GLY A 137 -25.33 8.29 17.23
C GLY A 137 -26.25 8.07 16.02
N GLY A 138 -25.72 7.59 14.90
CA GLY A 138 -26.46 7.35 13.66
C GLY A 138 -26.76 8.59 12.81
N LYS A 139 -26.42 9.81 13.30
CA LYS A 139 -26.62 11.06 12.56
C LYS A 139 -25.36 11.43 11.79
N VAL A 140 -25.49 11.72 10.50
CA VAL A 140 -24.37 12.18 9.65
C VAL A 140 -24.01 13.62 10.04
N LEU A 141 -22.77 13.82 10.50
CA LEU A 141 -22.21 15.14 10.84
C LEU A 141 -21.46 15.74 9.66
N GLN A 142 -20.72 14.93 8.91
CA GLN A 142 -19.91 15.39 7.79
C GLN A 142 -19.92 14.36 6.65
N ARG A 143 -19.95 14.85 5.41
CA ARG A 143 -19.81 14.03 4.20
C ARG A 143 -18.73 14.63 3.32
N SER A 144 -17.86 13.78 2.77
CA SER A 144 -16.85 14.18 1.80
C SER A 144 -16.59 13.06 0.78
N VAL A 145 -16.02 13.44 -0.36
CA VAL A 145 -15.63 12.50 -1.41
C VAL A 145 -14.14 12.67 -1.66
N LEU A 146 -13.42 11.56 -1.66
CA LEU A 146 -11.98 11.49 -1.88
C LEU A 146 -11.68 10.62 -3.11
N GLY A 147 -10.41 10.61 -3.53
CA GLY A 147 -9.93 9.76 -4.62
C GLY A 147 -9.53 10.52 -5.87
N THR A 148 -9.13 9.77 -6.91
CA THR A 148 -8.58 10.34 -8.16
C THR A 148 -9.63 10.97 -9.04
N GLU A 149 -10.92 10.59 -8.90
CA GLU A 149 -12.04 11.20 -9.61
C GLU A 149 -12.38 12.62 -9.11
N VAL A 150 -11.93 12.98 -7.89
CA VAL A 150 -12.11 14.33 -7.36
C VAL A 150 -10.96 15.22 -7.81
N PRO A 151 -11.24 16.33 -8.51
CA PRO A 151 -10.22 17.31 -8.87
C PRO A 151 -9.43 17.77 -7.64
N ARG A 152 -8.10 17.90 -7.79
CA ARG A 152 -7.22 18.20 -6.66
C ARG A 152 -7.63 19.45 -5.86
N ALA A 153 -8.09 20.48 -6.56
CA ALA A 153 -8.55 21.73 -5.93
C ALA A 153 -9.80 21.57 -5.05
N GLN A 154 -10.54 20.46 -5.24
CA GLN A 154 -11.77 20.16 -4.50
C GLN A 154 -11.54 19.11 -3.40
N ARG A 155 -10.32 18.57 -3.27
CA ARG A 155 -10.00 17.61 -2.23
C ARG A 155 -9.93 18.30 -0.87
N PRO A 156 -10.49 17.70 0.20
CA PRO A 156 -10.47 18.28 1.54
C PRO A 156 -9.05 18.56 2.05
N LEU A 157 -8.10 17.67 1.75
CA LEU A 157 -6.68 17.86 1.99
C LEU A 157 -5.92 17.64 0.68
N PRO A 158 -5.22 18.66 0.16
CA PRO A 158 -4.46 18.57 -1.10
C PRO A 158 -3.14 17.82 -0.87
N GLY A 159 -3.26 16.51 -0.67
CA GLY A 159 -2.14 15.60 -0.45
C GLY A 159 -1.88 14.66 -1.63
N ARG A 160 -0.91 13.81 -1.45
CA ARG A 160 -0.55 12.69 -2.32
C ARG A 160 -1.59 11.56 -2.23
N THR A 161 -2.11 11.34 -1.04
CA THR A 161 -3.06 10.29 -0.68
C THR A 161 -4.44 10.87 -0.38
N PRO A 162 -5.53 10.10 -0.55
CA PRO A 162 -6.84 10.49 -0.07
C PRO A 162 -6.84 10.68 1.44
N ALA A 163 -7.12 11.89 1.90
CA ALA A 163 -7.13 12.21 3.33
C ALA A 163 -8.25 13.20 3.68
N GLN A 164 -8.77 13.09 4.91
CA GLN A 164 -9.84 13.92 5.46
C GLN A 164 -9.51 14.32 6.91
N ALA A 165 -9.50 15.61 7.19
CA ALA A 165 -9.38 16.10 8.56
C ALA A 165 -10.74 16.13 9.28
N PHE A 166 -10.72 15.77 10.55
CA PHE A 166 -11.85 15.84 11.47
C PHE A 166 -11.50 16.65 12.70
N GLN A 167 -12.49 17.36 13.22
CA GLN A 167 -12.48 17.92 14.55
C GLN A 167 -13.50 17.16 15.39
N LEU A 168 -13.02 16.30 16.28
CA LEU A 168 -13.81 15.42 17.12
C LEU A 168 -13.82 15.96 18.56
N GLU A 169 -14.91 15.76 19.30
CA GLU A 169 -14.96 16.14 20.70
C GLU A 169 -14.32 15.07 21.59
N ALA A 170 -13.51 15.48 22.54
CA ALA A 170 -12.86 14.61 23.50
C ALA A 170 -13.87 13.79 24.31
N GLY A 171 -13.57 12.51 24.55
CA GLY A 171 -14.42 11.62 25.32
C GLY A 171 -15.70 11.13 24.59
N GLN A 172 -15.90 11.52 23.33
CA GLN A 172 -17.07 11.12 22.56
C GLN A 172 -16.79 9.92 21.64
N ASN A 173 -17.88 9.25 21.26
CA ASN A 173 -17.85 8.15 20.29
C ASN A 173 -18.37 8.64 18.93
N TYR A 174 -17.73 8.17 17.89
CA TYR A 174 -18.08 8.45 16.50
C TYR A 174 -18.06 7.17 15.67
N GLU A 175 -18.62 7.25 14.48
CA GLU A 175 -18.58 6.18 13.50
C GLU A 175 -18.13 6.76 12.17
N ILE A 176 -17.22 6.05 11.48
CA ILE A 176 -16.87 6.36 10.10
C ILE A 176 -17.48 5.30 9.21
N LEU A 177 -18.20 5.73 8.20
CA LEU A 177 -18.68 4.89 7.11
C LEU A 177 -17.99 5.31 5.82
N LEU A 178 -17.27 4.39 5.20
CA LEU A 178 -16.59 4.60 3.93
C LEU A 178 -17.23 3.73 2.85
N ARG A 179 -17.53 4.30 1.68
CA ARG A 179 -17.84 3.55 0.48
C ARG A 179 -16.68 3.67 -0.49
N VAL A 180 -16.06 2.55 -0.83
CA VAL A 180 -14.90 2.53 -1.71
C VAL A 180 -15.25 1.83 -3.01
N GLN A 181 -14.94 2.48 -4.12
CA GLN A 181 -15.08 1.93 -5.47
C GLN A 181 -13.82 2.27 -6.26
N THR A 182 -13.18 1.26 -6.86
CA THR A 182 -11.96 1.45 -7.64
C THR A 182 -11.89 0.46 -8.79
N ARG A 183 -11.24 0.86 -9.88
CA ARG A 183 -10.99 0.00 -11.06
C ARG A 183 -9.73 -0.85 -10.91
N GLY A 184 -8.81 -0.41 -10.07
CA GLY A 184 -7.57 -1.10 -9.77
C GLY A 184 -7.68 -2.05 -8.57
N ALA A 185 -6.55 -2.43 -8.01
CA ALA A 185 -6.50 -3.19 -6.77
C ALA A 185 -7.00 -2.34 -5.60
N MET A 186 -7.97 -2.87 -4.85
CA MET A 186 -8.51 -2.22 -3.66
C MET A 186 -7.57 -2.47 -2.47
N ILE A 187 -6.62 -1.56 -2.32
CA ILE A 187 -5.63 -1.56 -1.23
C ILE A 187 -5.94 -0.36 -0.34
N LEU A 188 -6.29 -0.61 0.92
CA LEU A 188 -6.86 0.37 1.84
C LEU A 188 -6.07 0.42 3.16
N PRO A 189 -4.81 0.89 3.18
CA PRO A 189 -4.06 1.10 4.41
C PRO A 189 -4.62 2.33 5.14
N ILE A 190 -5.70 2.12 5.88
CA ILE A 190 -6.44 3.17 6.58
C ILE A 190 -5.78 3.45 7.93
N THR A 191 -5.42 4.70 8.17
CA THR A 191 -4.87 5.17 9.43
C THR A 191 -5.53 6.46 9.88
N PHE A 192 -5.65 6.64 11.19
CA PHE A 192 -5.95 7.93 11.83
C PHE A 192 -4.65 8.50 12.35
N ASN A 193 -4.38 9.75 12.03
CA ASN A 193 -3.13 10.41 12.38
C ASN A 193 -3.42 11.75 13.08
N THR A 194 -2.59 12.11 14.04
CA THR A 194 -2.54 13.51 14.51
C THR A 194 -1.96 14.41 13.41
N PRO A 195 -2.20 15.72 13.41
CA PRO A 195 -1.59 16.64 12.43
C PRO A 195 -0.06 16.57 12.41
N THR A 196 0.57 16.36 13.56
CA THR A 196 2.02 16.17 13.67
C THR A 196 2.50 14.83 13.11
N GLY A 197 1.74 13.76 13.36
CA GLY A 197 2.04 12.41 12.88
C GLY A 197 1.99 12.32 11.35
N ILE A 198 0.94 12.88 10.73
CA ILE A 198 0.82 12.86 9.26
C ILE A 198 1.91 13.73 8.61
N LEU A 199 2.25 14.89 9.21
CA LEU A 199 3.31 15.75 8.68
C LEU A 199 4.68 15.07 8.75
N GLY A 200 5.02 14.48 9.89
CA GLY A 200 6.30 13.75 10.07
C GLY A 200 6.46 12.61 9.06
N ARG A 201 5.38 11.82 8.84
CA ARG A 201 5.38 10.75 7.85
C ARG A 201 5.52 11.31 6.43
N ALA A 202 4.75 12.35 6.09
CA ALA A 202 4.80 12.95 4.76
C ALA A 202 6.20 13.49 4.42
N VAL A 203 6.88 14.14 5.36
CA VAL A 203 8.25 14.65 5.19
C VAL A 203 9.24 13.50 4.94
N ASN A 204 9.19 12.43 5.75
CA ASN A 204 10.08 11.29 5.59
C ASN A 204 9.87 10.58 4.24
N GLU A 205 8.62 10.37 3.84
CA GLU A 205 8.30 9.76 2.56
C GLU A 205 8.72 10.63 1.38
N GLN A 206 8.51 11.95 1.43
CA GLN A 206 8.94 12.88 0.38
C GLN A 206 10.46 12.96 0.28
N MET A 207 11.17 12.95 1.40
CA MET A 207 12.63 12.94 1.41
C MET A 207 13.17 11.67 0.74
N LEU A 208 12.66 10.51 1.10
CA LEU A 208 13.04 9.23 0.49
C LEU A 208 12.76 9.22 -1.01
N GLN A 209 11.56 9.67 -1.43
CA GLN A 209 11.18 9.74 -2.84
C GLN A 209 12.06 10.74 -3.60
N GLY A 210 12.42 11.85 -2.99
CA GLY A 210 13.35 12.83 -3.58
C GLY A 210 14.73 12.24 -3.84
N VAL A 211 15.29 11.51 -2.86
CA VAL A 211 16.59 10.84 -3.01
C VAL A 211 16.55 9.77 -4.11
N LEU A 212 15.52 8.92 -4.13
CA LEU A 212 15.36 7.87 -5.14
C LEU A 212 15.18 8.46 -6.54
N THR A 213 14.38 9.53 -6.66
CA THR A 213 14.18 10.26 -7.91
C THR A 213 15.47 10.89 -8.40
N GLY A 214 16.22 11.54 -7.52
CA GLY A 214 17.51 12.14 -7.83
C GLY A 214 18.53 11.11 -8.32
N LEU A 215 18.63 9.97 -7.63
CA LEU A 215 19.49 8.86 -8.04
C LEU A 215 19.10 8.31 -9.42
N ALA A 216 17.80 8.09 -9.67
CA ALA A 216 17.32 7.62 -10.98
C ALA A 216 17.64 8.62 -12.10
N LEU A 217 17.45 9.91 -11.87
CA LEU A 217 17.80 10.96 -12.83
C LEU A 217 19.32 10.98 -13.11
N CYS A 218 20.16 10.87 -12.08
CA CYS A 218 21.62 10.76 -12.26
C CYS A 218 21.99 9.58 -13.14
N LEU A 219 21.37 8.41 -12.92
CA LEU A 219 21.61 7.21 -13.73
C LEU A 219 21.15 7.39 -15.18
N ILE A 220 20.00 8.05 -15.41
CA ILE A 220 19.50 8.37 -16.76
C ILE A 220 20.48 9.29 -17.48
N PHE A 221 20.86 10.40 -16.87
CA PHE A 221 21.80 11.37 -17.48
C PHE A 221 23.17 10.74 -17.72
N TYR A 222 23.69 9.96 -16.76
CA TYR A 222 24.95 9.23 -16.94
C TYR A 222 24.87 8.29 -18.14
N SER A 223 23.79 7.51 -18.25
CA SER A 223 23.61 6.56 -19.36
C SER A 223 23.46 7.26 -20.70
N MET A 224 22.77 8.40 -20.73
CA MET A 224 22.68 9.22 -21.95
C MET A 224 24.04 9.79 -22.38
N ALA A 225 24.85 10.25 -21.42
CA ALA A 225 26.21 10.74 -21.69
C ALA A 225 27.12 9.63 -22.22
N GLN A 226 27.03 8.42 -21.63
CA GLN A 226 27.77 7.25 -22.11
C GLN A 226 27.33 6.83 -23.52
N TRP A 227 26.04 6.82 -23.79
CA TRP A 227 25.52 6.55 -25.12
C TRP A 227 26.05 7.58 -26.15
N TYR A 228 26.04 8.85 -25.78
CA TYR A 228 26.55 9.92 -26.66
C TYR A 228 28.04 9.74 -26.98
N SER A 229 28.85 9.38 -25.96
CA SER A 229 30.30 9.18 -26.08
C SER A 229 30.69 7.89 -26.79
N LEU A 230 30.11 6.76 -26.38
CA LEU A 230 30.50 5.42 -26.83
C LEU A 230 29.68 4.91 -28.01
N ARG A 231 28.52 5.52 -28.27
CA ARG A 231 27.55 5.09 -29.31
C ARG A 231 27.04 3.65 -29.13
N GLU A 232 27.19 3.09 -27.93
CA GLU A 232 26.73 1.75 -27.60
C GLU A 232 25.23 1.75 -27.25
N PRO A 233 24.38 0.98 -27.98
CA PRO A 233 22.92 0.95 -27.76
C PRO A 233 22.50 0.52 -26.35
N LEU A 234 23.36 -0.23 -25.66
CA LEU A 234 23.09 -0.71 -24.30
C LEU A 234 22.74 0.42 -23.34
N PHE A 235 23.44 1.56 -23.44
CA PHE A 235 23.23 2.68 -22.54
C PHE A 235 21.89 3.39 -22.75
N ILE A 236 21.46 3.57 -24.00
CA ILE A 236 20.16 4.20 -24.28
C ILE A 236 18.99 3.27 -23.87
N GLN A 237 19.18 1.94 -24.02
CA GLN A 237 18.19 0.96 -23.57
C GLN A 237 18.09 0.92 -22.05
N TYR A 238 19.21 1.05 -21.34
CA TYR A 238 19.22 1.19 -19.89
C TYR A 238 18.57 2.50 -19.42
N ALA A 239 18.83 3.61 -20.12
CA ALA A 239 18.17 4.88 -19.85
C ALA A 239 16.64 4.78 -20.06
N LEU A 240 16.19 4.07 -21.09
CA LEU A 240 14.77 3.83 -21.35
C LEU A 240 14.11 3.00 -20.21
N LEU A 241 14.76 1.90 -19.80
CA LEU A 241 14.33 1.07 -18.68
C LEU A 241 14.21 1.88 -17.39
N THR A 242 15.26 2.64 -17.06
CA THR A 242 15.31 3.43 -15.82
C THR A 242 14.28 4.56 -15.85
N SER A 243 14.06 5.19 -17.01
CA SER A 243 13.03 6.23 -17.16
C SER A 243 11.62 5.67 -16.99
N GLY A 244 11.32 4.50 -17.58
CA GLY A 244 10.04 3.83 -17.39
C GLY A 244 9.81 3.43 -15.93
N SER A 245 10.83 2.88 -15.29
CA SER A 245 10.78 2.50 -13.87
C SER A 245 10.59 3.72 -12.96
N LEU A 246 11.26 4.84 -13.26
CA LEU A 246 11.09 6.10 -12.54
C LEU A 246 9.67 6.63 -12.68
N LEU A 247 9.13 6.71 -13.90
CA LEU A 247 7.77 7.20 -14.14
C LEU A 247 6.72 6.32 -13.46
N TYR A 248 6.92 4.99 -13.49
CA TYR A 248 6.07 4.05 -12.76
C TYR A 248 6.11 4.30 -11.25
N SER A 249 7.32 4.47 -10.68
CA SER A 249 7.50 4.79 -9.26
C SER A 249 6.83 6.11 -8.87
N LEU A 250 7.01 7.17 -9.66
CA LEU A 250 6.37 8.46 -9.43
C LEU A 250 4.84 8.36 -9.45
N HIS A 251 4.28 7.53 -10.33
CA HIS A 251 2.83 7.26 -10.34
C HIS A 251 2.41 6.49 -9.10
N PHE A 252 3.06 5.36 -8.81
CA PHE A 252 2.72 4.47 -7.71
C PHE A 252 2.73 5.18 -6.35
N PHE A 253 3.70 6.07 -6.13
CA PHE A 253 3.78 6.86 -4.91
C PHE A 253 2.95 8.16 -4.96
N GLY A 254 2.20 8.42 -6.03
CA GLY A 254 1.34 9.60 -6.18
C GLY A 254 2.09 10.92 -6.40
N VAL A 255 3.42 10.89 -6.47
CA VAL A 255 4.27 12.07 -6.70
C VAL A 255 4.03 12.64 -8.10
N GLY A 256 3.92 11.78 -9.11
CA GLY A 256 3.65 12.19 -10.48
C GLY A 256 2.30 12.89 -10.63
N GLN A 257 1.26 12.37 -9.97
CA GLN A 257 -0.05 13.03 -9.94
C GLN A 257 0.01 14.36 -9.16
N GLN A 258 0.86 14.44 -8.15
CA GLN A 258 1.00 15.64 -7.34
C GLN A 258 1.68 16.79 -8.10
N TYR A 259 2.72 16.52 -8.88
CA TYR A 259 3.61 17.56 -9.42
C TYR A 259 3.69 17.61 -10.95
N LEU A 260 3.46 16.47 -11.65
CA LEU A 260 3.75 16.37 -13.08
C LEU A 260 2.49 16.39 -13.95
N TRP A 261 1.53 15.47 -13.70
CA TRP A 261 0.39 15.29 -14.59
C TRP A 261 -0.98 15.41 -13.92
N GLY A 262 -1.07 15.85 -12.67
CA GLY A 262 -2.34 15.97 -11.93
C GLY A 262 -3.36 16.94 -12.56
N HIS A 263 -2.93 17.78 -13.51
CA HIS A 263 -3.80 18.67 -14.27
C HIS A 263 -4.42 18.01 -15.50
N SER A 264 -3.92 16.84 -15.94
CA SER A 264 -4.40 16.11 -17.13
C SER A 264 -5.11 14.82 -16.72
N PRO A 265 -6.44 14.73 -16.84
CA PRO A 265 -7.20 13.51 -16.58
C PRO A 265 -6.72 12.33 -17.42
N TRP A 266 -6.35 12.60 -18.69
CA TRP A 266 -5.86 11.58 -19.61
C TRP A 266 -4.53 10.98 -19.12
N LEU A 267 -3.56 11.82 -18.77
CA LEU A 267 -2.28 11.34 -18.22
C LEU A 267 -2.47 10.62 -16.88
N THR A 268 -3.35 11.10 -16.02
CA THR A 268 -3.66 10.45 -14.74
C THR A 268 -4.15 9.01 -14.95
N SER A 269 -4.96 8.78 -15.99
CA SER A 269 -5.52 7.45 -16.29
C SER A 269 -4.53 6.53 -17.02
N HIS A 270 -3.62 7.07 -17.83
CA HIS A 270 -2.77 6.28 -18.73
C HIS A 270 -1.30 6.23 -18.30
N ALA A 271 -0.85 7.08 -17.37
CA ALA A 271 0.56 7.20 -16.99
C ALA A 271 1.18 5.88 -16.51
N VAL A 272 0.44 5.10 -15.70
CA VAL A 272 0.93 3.80 -15.20
C VAL A 272 1.13 2.80 -16.34
N GLY A 273 0.18 2.73 -17.28
CA GLY A 273 0.27 1.85 -18.45
C GLY A 273 1.46 2.22 -19.35
N LEU A 274 1.60 3.50 -19.67
CA LEU A 274 2.70 4.01 -20.50
C LEU A 274 4.07 3.79 -19.83
N ALA A 275 4.19 4.09 -18.55
CA ALA A 275 5.42 3.88 -17.78
C ALA A 275 5.80 2.40 -17.71
N SER A 276 4.82 1.52 -17.48
CA SER A 276 5.03 0.06 -17.45
C SER A 276 5.49 -0.47 -18.81
N LEU A 277 4.82 -0.05 -19.90
CA LEU A 277 5.21 -0.43 -21.25
C LEU A 277 6.63 0.03 -21.59
N MET A 278 7.00 1.25 -21.21
CA MET A 278 8.35 1.78 -21.41
C MET A 278 9.39 1.00 -20.61
N ALA A 279 9.11 0.66 -19.35
CA ALA A 279 9.99 -0.14 -18.52
C ALA A 279 10.16 -1.57 -19.06
N ILE A 280 9.07 -2.22 -19.48
CA ILE A 280 9.07 -3.58 -20.04
C ILE A 280 9.84 -3.59 -21.36
N THR A 281 9.56 -2.65 -22.25
CA THR A 281 10.27 -2.52 -23.54
C THR A 281 11.76 -2.32 -23.32
N GLY A 282 12.12 -1.37 -22.43
CA GLY A 282 13.51 -1.11 -22.06
C GLY A 282 14.21 -2.34 -21.47
N SER A 283 13.51 -3.10 -20.62
CA SER A 283 14.01 -4.34 -20.04
C SER A 283 14.31 -5.41 -21.08
N PHE A 284 13.38 -5.66 -22.02
CA PHE A 284 13.58 -6.64 -23.09
C PHE A 284 14.72 -6.26 -24.01
N LEU A 285 14.83 -4.97 -24.40
CA LEU A 285 15.90 -4.47 -25.24
C LEU A 285 17.27 -4.59 -24.54
N PHE A 286 17.35 -4.11 -23.30
CA PHE A 286 18.55 -4.17 -22.49
C PHE A 286 19.05 -5.60 -22.29
N MET A 287 18.16 -6.50 -21.86
CA MET A 287 18.51 -7.91 -21.67
C MET A 287 18.94 -8.59 -22.99
N SER A 288 18.26 -8.30 -24.09
CA SER A 288 18.65 -8.86 -25.40
C SER A 288 20.05 -8.43 -25.80
N GLN A 289 20.40 -7.17 -25.59
CA GLN A 289 21.71 -6.62 -25.93
C GLN A 289 22.81 -7.12 -24.97
N ALA A 290 22.54 -7.15 -23.66
CA ALA A 290 23.50 -7.62 -22.66
C ALA A 290 23.87 -9.10 -22.84
N LEU A 291 22.95 -9.92 -23.33
CA LEU A 291 23.17 -11.36 -23.56
C LEU A 291 23.70 -11.70 -24.96
N GLU A 292 23.66 -10.76 -25.90
CA GLU A 292 24.08 -10.97 -27.28
C GLU A 292 25.56 -11.40 -27.40
N GLY A 293 26.43 -10.91 -26.50
CA GLY A 293 27.84 -11.26 -26.43
C GLY A 293 28.12 -12.74 -26.09
N HIS A 294 27.15 -13.48 -25.53
CA HIS A 294 27.33 -14.88 -25.14
C HIS A 294 26.83 -15.89 -26.17
N ASN A 295 25.79 -15.57 -26.94
CA ASN A 295 25.28 -16.43 -28.00
C ASN A 295 24.33 -15.67 -28.96
N PRO A 296 24.84 -15.03 -30.00
CA PRO A 296 24.05 -14.16 -30.87
C PRO A 296 22.94 -14.85 -31.67
N GLN A 297 23.00 -16.18 -31.85
CA GLN A 297 21.99 -16.97 -32.60
C GLN A 297 20.92 -17.60 -31.70
N SER A 298 20.88 -17.29 -30.42
CA SER A 298 19.94 -17.86 -29.47
C SER A 298 18.48 -17.53 -29.85
N ARG A 299 17.63 -18.57 -29.94
CA ARG A 299 16.16 -18.41 -30.13
C ARG A 299 15.54 -17.58 -29.03
N PHE A 300 16.16 -17.58 -27.85
CA PHE A 300 15.75 -16.80 -26.69
C PHE A 300 15.89 -15.27 -26.93
N LEU A 301 17.03 -14.81 -27.47
CA LEU A 301 17.24 -13.40 -27.79
C LEU A 301 16.26 -12.89 -28.85
N ARG A 302 15.96 -13.70 -29.85
CA ARG A 302 14.95 -13.37 -30.85
C ARG A 302 13.56 -13.24 -30.22
N ARG A 303 13.19 -14.09 -29.27
CA ARG A 303 11.92 -14.00 -28.54
C ARG A 303 11.86 -12.73 -27.68
N MET A 304 12.96 -12.32 -27.04
CA MET A 304 13.02 -11.07 -26.26
C MET A 304 12.81 -9.83 -27.13
N ARG A 305 13.43 -9.78 -28.32
CA ARG A 305 13.20 -8.69 -29.28
C ARG A 305 11.75 -8.64 -29.77
N TRP A 306 11.13 -9.81 -30.03
CA TRP A 306 9.69 -9.89 -30.31
C TRP A 306 8.83 -9.43 -29.12
N GLY A 307 9.22 -9.74 -27.89
CA GLY A 307 8.57 -9.24 -26.68
C GLY A 307 8.58 -7.71 -26.59
N ALA A 308 9.72 -7.08 -26.91
CA ALA A 308 9.83 -5.62 -26.98
C ALA A 308 8.90 -5.01 -28.04
N LEU A 309 8.86 -5.59 -29.25
CA LEU A 309 7.98 -5.13 -30.33
C LEU A 309 6.50 -5.31 -29.96
N PHE A 310 6.16 -6.43 -29.34
CA PHE A 310 4.80 -6.72 -28.89
C PHE A 310 4.33 -5.74 -27.80
N SER A 311 5.21 -5.39 -26.85
CA SER A 311 4.89 -4.40 -25.80
C SER A 311 4.62 -3.00 -26.39
N VAL A 312 5.38 -2.60 -27.42
CA VAL A 312 5.13 -1.33 -28.15
C VAL A 312 3.80 -1.39 -28.91
N GLY A 313 3.49 -2.54 -29.54
CA GLY A 313 2.21 -2.73 -30.25
C GLY A 313 0.99 -2.66 -29.33
N LEU A 314 1.09 -3.19 -28.10
CA LEU A 314 0.04 -3.07 -27.10
C LEU A 314 -0.17 -1.62 -26.66
N GLY A 315 0.89 -0.81 -26.57
CA GLY A 315 0.78 0.61 -26.24
C GLY A 315 0.00 1.42 -27.27
N GLY A 316 0.09 1.06 -28.54
CA GLY A 316 -0.69 1.68 -29.62
C GLY A 316 -2.18 1.31 -29.61
N GLY A 317 -2.58 0.20 -28.98
CA GLY A 317 -3.97 -0.27 -28.86
C GLY A 317 -4.71 0.20 -27.60
N VAL A 318 -4.03 0.87 -26.67
CA VAL A 318 -4.63 1.39 -25.41
C VAL A 318 -5.19 2.82 -25.59
N CYS A 319 -5.19 3.36 -26.81
CA CYS A 319 -5.90 4.59 -27.15
C CYS A 319 -7.22 4.25 -27.89
N PRO A 320 -8.40 4.27 -27.24
CA PRO A 320 -9.61 4.80 -27.79
C PRO A 320 -9.88 6.19 -27.21
#